data_6d09d7fc93a4d81b19224f141f5eebe9
#
_entry.id   6d09d7fc93a4d81b19224f141f5eebe9
#
_cell.length_a   1.000
_cell.length_b   1.000
_cell.length_c   1.000
_cell.angle_alpha   90.00
_cell.angle_beta   90.00
_cell.angle_gamma   90.00
#
_symmetry.space_group_name_H-M   'P 1'
#
loop_
_entity.id
_entity.type
_entity.pdbx_description
1 polymer ?
#
loop_
_entity_poly.entity_id
_entity_poly.type
_entity_poly.pdbx_seq_one_letter_code
_entity_poly.pdbx_strand_id
1 'polypeptide(L)'
;KVVSILGTRIDPNVQITLAPQALRARQHLVTVLLNKPPGYVSTQPEKGYPDARSLICAANRHCQPQSIERQSPHRAAVHVAGRLDIDSSGLLVLTEDGVIARQLIHPEHPISKEYVVRVRGKIVETTLDLLREGMELDGKKLRKVDVVQNRSDQLQFILTEGRNRQIRRMCE
;
A
#
# COMPACT_ATOMS: atom_id res chain seq x y z
N LYS A 1 -18.81 30.68 -9.60
CA LYS A 1 -17.60 30.92 -10.43
C LYS A 1 -16.85 29.59 -10.55
N VAL A 2 -16.45 29.20 -11.75
CA VAL A 2 -15.61 28.01 -11.95
C VAL A 2 -14.16 28.36 -11.61
N VAL A 3 -13.53 27.55 -10.77
CA VAL A 3 -12.11 27.65 -10.43
C VAL A 3 -11.38 26.53 -11.17
N SER A 4 -10.50 26.92 -12.10
CA SER A 4 -9.72 26.00 -12.96
C SER A 4 -8.20 26.10 -12.74
N ILE A 5 -7.77 27.02 -11.88
CA ILE A 5 -6.34 27.26 -11.62
C ILE A 5 -5.97 26.61 -10.29
N LEU A 6 -4.96 25.75 -10.32
CA LEU A 6 -4.41 25.13 -9.10
C LEU A 6 -3.80 26.21 -8.18
N GLY A 7 -4.06 26.11 -6.87
CA GLY A 7 -3.57 27.05 -5.87
C GLY A 7 -4.40 28.34 -5.72
N THR A 8 -5.54 28.47 -6.42
CA THR A 8 -6.45 29.60 -6.21
C THR A 8 -6.93 29.62 -4.76
N ARG A 9 -6.71 30.75 -4.07
CA ARG A 9 -7.24 30.97 -2.72
C ARG A 9 -8.71 31.34 -2.78
N ILE A 10 -9.51 30.70 -1.97
CA ILE A 10 -10.95 30.94 -1.81
C ILE A 10 -11.28 31.15 -0.34
N ASP A 11 -12.39 31.82 -0.07
CA ASP A 11 -12.91 31.96 1.30
C ASP A 11 -13.26 30.57 1.87
N PRO A 12 -12.83 30.23 3.10
CA PRO A 12 -13.09 28.93 3.69
C PRO A 12 -14.58 28.60 3.89
N ASN A 13 -15.44 29.63 3.91
CA ASN A 13 -16.88 29.47 4.09
C ASN A 13 -17.64 29.27 2.77
N VAL A 14 -16.97 29.28 1.62
CA VAL A 14 -17.63 29.11 0.32
C VAL A 14 -18.00 27.64 0.12
N GLN A 15 -19.24 27.39 -0.23
CA GLN A 15 -19.69 26.07 -0.66
C GLN A 15 -19.04 25.71 -2.01
N ILE A 16 -18.27 24.63 -2.02
CA ILE A 16 -17.59 24.12 -3.22
C ILE A 16 -18.39 22.94 -3.77
N THR A 17 -18.71 23.00 -5.04
CA THR A 17 -19.30 21.88 -5.78
C THR A 17 -18.39 21.49 -6.94
N LEU A 18 -18.28 20.19 -7.19
CA LEU A 18 -17.53 19.71 -8.35
C LEU A 18 -18.34 19.96 -9.63
N ALA A 19 -17.66 20.43 -10.66
CA ALA A 19 -18.28 20.54 -11.99
C ALA A 19 -18.77 19.16 -12.47
N PRO A 20 -19.88 19.09 -13.22
CA PRO A 20 -20.43 17.79 -13.70
C PRO A 20 -19.41 16.95 -14.46
N GLN A 21 -18.53 17.58 -15.23
CA GLN A 21 -17.44 16.93 -15.95
C GLN A 21 -16.42 16.29 -15.00
N ALA A 22 -16.06 16.98 -13.91
CA ALA A 22 -15.15 16.46 -12.90
C ALA A 22 -15.77 15.29 -12.12
N LEU A 23 -17.08 15.37 -11.83
CA LEU A 23 -17.82 14.27 -11.22
C LEU A 23 -17.82 13.00 -12.11
N ARG A 24 -18.07 13.16 -13.41
CA ARG A 24 -18.03 12.05 -14.38
C ARG A 24 -16.62 11.45 -14.46
N ALA A 25 -15.60 12.27 -14.57
CA ALA A 25 -14.20 11.81 -14.59
C ALA A 25 -13.86 11.00 -13.35
N ARG A 26 -14.33 11.42 -12.17
CA ARG A 26 -14.08 10.72 -10.91
C ARG A 26 -14.77 9.37 -10.82
N GLN A 27 -15.94 9.19 -11.45
CA GLN A 27 -16.66 7.91 -11.50
C GLN A 27 -15.92 6.82 -12.28
N HIS A 28 -14.97 7.20 -13.13
CA HIS A 28 -14.19 6.29 -13.96
C HIS A 28 -12.80 5.97 -13.41
N LEU A 29 -12.44 6.53 -12.24
CA LEU A 29 -11.16 6.23 -11.61
C LEU A 29 -11.04 4.77 -11.24
N VAL A 30 -9.93 4.17 -11.57
CA VAL A 30 -9.68 2.74 -11.39
C VAL A 30 -8.75 2.49 -10.19
N THR A 31 -9.09 1.47 -9.42
CA THR A 31 -8.21 0.91 -8.38
C THR A 31 -7.91 -0.55 -8.71
N VAL A 32 -6.63 -0.89 -8.71
CA VAL A 32 -6.13 -2.24 -9.00
C VAL A 32 -5.55 -2.84 -7.73
N LEU A 33 -5.99 -4.04 -7.40
CA LEU A 33 -5.37 -4.88 -6.39
C LEU A 33 -4.42 -5.85 -7.09
N LEU A 34 -3.14 -5.67 -6.85
CA LEU A 34 -2.10 -6.48 -7.46
C LEU A 34 -1.48 -7.42 -6.42
N ASN A 35 -1.45 -8.72 -6.69
CA ASN A 35 -0.60 -9.65 -5.98
C ASN A 35 0.82 -9.53 -6.57
N LYS A 36 1.65 -8.65 -5.98
CA LYS A 36 3.00 -8.39 -6.47
C LYS A 36 3.89 -9.60 -6.20
N PRO A 37 4.52 -10.23 -7.20
CA PRO A 37 5.55 -11.22 -6.96
C PRO A 37 6.88 -10.57 -6.53
N PRO A 38 7.85 -11.35 -6.01
CA PRO A 38 9.23 -10.88 -5.84
C PRO A 38 9.87 -10.48 -7.17
N GLY A 39 10.92 -9.66 -7.13
CA GLY A 39 11.65 -9.22 -8.33
C GLY A 39 11.10 -7.98 -9.02
N TYR A 40 10.05 -7.36 -8.49
CA TYR A 40 9.46 -6.11 -9.00
C TYR A 40 9.57 -5.01 -7.96
N VAL A 41 9.96 -3.81 -8.39
CA VAL A 41 9.87 -2.60 -7.56
C VAL A 41 8.44 -2.09 -7.52
N SER A 42 8.03 -1.54 -6.38
CA SER A 42 6.68 -0.95 -6.25
C SER A 42 6.54 0.35 -7.03
N THR A 43 7.59 1.15 -7.10
CA THR A 43 7.65 2.43 -7.82
C THR A 43 9.01 2.62 -8.41
N GLN A 44 9.10 3.38 -9.51
CA GLN A 44 10.33 3.79 -10.19
C GLN A 44 11.36 2.65 -10.35
N PRO A 45 11.64 2.22 -11.58
CA PRO A 45 12.63 1.17 -11.82
C PRO A 45 13.95 1.49 -11.12
N GLU A 46 14.39 0.61 -10.26
CA GLU A 46 15.64 0.73 -9.52
C GLU A 46 16.52 -0.47 -9.84
N LYS A 47 17.80 -0.26 -10.11
CA LYS A 47 18.79 -1.35 -10.32
C LYS A 47 18.40 -2.39 -11.38
N GLY A 48 17.70 -1.98 -12.44
CA GLY A 48 17.28 -2.89 -13.50
C GLY A 48 16.07 -3.78 -13.18
N TYR A 49 15.46 -3.65 -12.00
CA TYR A 49 14.22 -4.35 -11.69
C TYR A 49 13.02 -3.69 -12.37
N PRO A 50 12.08 -4.49 -12.91
CA PRO A 50 10.89 -3.95 -13.55
C PRO A 50 9.92 -3.34 -12.52
N ASP A 51 9.18 -2.32 -12.95
CA ASP A 51 8.12 -1.70 -12.16
C ASP A 51 6.90 -2.63 -12.05
N ALA A 52 6.29 -2.72 -10.87
CA ALA A 52 5.11 -3.53 -10.62
C ALA A 52 3.92 -3.17 -11.52
N ARG A 53 3.83 -1.92 -12.01
CA ARG A 53 2.82 -1.50 -12.98
C ARG A 53 2.89 -2.28 -14.30
N SER A 54 4.06 -2.84 -14.64
CA SER A 54 4.19 -3.69 -15.84
C SER A 54 3.34 -4.96 -15.77
N LEU A 55 3.00 -5.39 -14.56
CA LEU A 55 2.13 -6.55 -14.32
C LEU A 55 0.65 -6.29 -14.60
N ILE A 56 0.25 -5.02 -14.75
CA ILE A 56 -1.13 -4.65 -15.11
C ILE A 56 -1.33 -4.92 -16.60
N CYS A 57 -1.76 -6.12 -16.94
CA CYS A 57 -2.04 -6.55 -18.31
C CYS A 57 -3.19 -7.58 -18.33
N ALA A 58 -3.74 -7.80 -19.50
CA ALA A 58 -4.87 -8.72 -19.69
C ALA A 58 -4.53 -10.15 -19.25
N ALA A 59 -3.27 -10.60 -19.50
CA ALA A 59 -2.83 -11.94 -19.13
C ALA A 59 -2.79 -12.20 -17.63
N ASN A 60 -2.57 -11.16 -16.83
CA ASN A 60 -2.51 -11.25 -15.36
C ASN A 60 -3.85 -10.93 -14.69
N ARG A 61 -4.87 -10.63 -15.48
CA ARG A 61 -6.17 -10.27 -14.94
C ARG A 61 -6.88 -11.51 -14.43
N HIS A 62 -7.24 -11.51 -13.15
CA HIS A 62 -8.14 -12.53 -12.60
C HIS A 62 -9.55 -12.29 -13.16
N CYS A 63 -10.11 -13.27 -13.87
CA CYS A 63 -11.46 -13.20 -14.41
C CYS A 63 -12.46 -13.20 -13.26
N GLN A 64 -13.15 -12.08 -13.07
CA GLN A 64 -14.40 -12.08 -12.31
C GLN A 64 -15.58 -12.23 -13.25
N PRO A 65 -16.68 -12.92 -12.82
CA PRO A 65 -17.83 -13.14 -13.68
C PRO A 65 -18.50 -11.82 -14.05
N GLN A 66 -18.70 -11.65 -15.31
CA GLN A 66 -19.78 -11.06 -16.09
C GLN A 66 -20.37 -9.66 -15.82
N SER A 67 -20.03 -8.90 -14.80
CA SER A 67 -20.87 -7.71 -14.51
C SER A 67 -20.20 -6.33 -14.62
N ILE A 68 -18.94 -6.23 -14.98
CA ILE A 68 -18.30 -4.92 -15.13
C ILE A 68 -17.39 -4.93 -16.37
N GLU A 69 -17.87 -4.32 -17.44
CA GLU A 69 -17.02 -3.80 -18.52
C GLU A 69 -16.11 -2.71 -17.94
N ARG A 70 -15.05 -3.13 -17.26
CA ARG A 70 -14.06 -2.19 -16.73
C ARG A 70 -13.03 -1.92 -17.82
N GLN A 71 -12.92 -0.67 -18.17
CA GLN A 71 -11.82 -0.16 -18.94
C GLN A 71 -10.51 -0.67 -18.32
N SER A 72 -9.62 -1.19 -19.12
CA SER A 72 -8.28 -1.55 -18.64
C SER A 72 -7.60 -0.28 -18.14
N PRO A 73 -7.09 -0.26 -16.88
CA PRO A 73 -6.48 0.92 -16.33
C PRO A 73 -5.29 1.32 -17.20
N HIS A 74 -5.15 2.62 -17.47
CA HIS A 74 -3.97 3.12 -18.16
C HIS A 74 -2.80 3.03 -17.17
N ARG A 75 -1.79 2.22 -17.45
CA ARG A 75 -0.65 1.97 -16.55
C ARG A 75 0.03 3.24 -16.03
N ALA A 76 0.05 4.29 -16.83
CA ALA A 76 0.67 5.56 -16.47
C ALA A 76 -0.16 6.40 -15.49
N ALA A 77 -1.46 6.15 -15.40
CA ALA A 77 -2.38 6.92 -14.56
C ALA A 77 -2.50 6.36 -13.13
N VAL A 78 -2.18 5.07 -12.92
CA VAL A 78 -2.26 4.48 -11.58
C VAL A 78 -0.98 4.74 -10.79
N HIS A 79 -1.15 5.10 -9.52
CA HIS A 79 -0.09 5.32 -8.55
C HIS A 79 -0.20 4.31 -7.41
N VAL A 80 0.93 3.88 -6.86
CA VAL A 80 0.93 2.93 -5.74
C VAL A 80 0.51 3.60 -4.44
N ALA A 81 -0.39 2.95 -3.72
CA ALA A 81 -0.81 3.34 -2.37
C ALA A 81 -0.08 2.48 -1.33
N GLY A 82 1.18 2.80 -1.08
CA GLY A 82 2.09 2.04 -0.24
C GLY A 82 3.16 1.31 -1.06
N ARG A 83 4.06 0.65 -0.36
CA ARG A 83 5.18 -0.05 -1.02
C ARG A 83 5.43 -1.41 -0.39
N LEU A 84 5.83 -2.36 -1.21
CA LEU A 84 6.47 -3.61 -0.82
C LEU A 84 7.91 -3.60 -1.33
N ASP A 85 8.81 -4.24 -0.59
CA ASP A 85 10.19 -4.42 -1.02
C ASP A 85 10.26 -5.30 -2.29
N ILE A 86 11.37 -5.24 -3.01
CA ILE A 86 11.58 -6.01 -4.26
C ILE A 86 11.43 -7.50 -4.01
N ASP A 87 11.96 -7.97 -2.91
CA ASP A 87 11.96 -9.38 -2.48
C ASP A 87 10.73 -9.79 -1.66
N SER A 88 9.75 -8.88 -1.47
CA SER A 88 8.48 -9.15 -0.83
C SER A 88 7.38 -9.41 -1.86
N SER A 89 6.45 -10.29 -1.50
CA SER A 89 5.25 -10.59 -2.29
C SER A 89 3.98 -10.21 -1.52
N GLY A 90 2.87 -10.06 -2.23
CA GLY A 90 1.56 -9.84 -1.64
C GLY A 90 0.82 -8.62 -2.20
N LEU A 91 -0.19 -8.17 -1.45
CA LEU A 91 -1.09 -7.13 -1.88
C LEU A 91 -0.40 -5.78 -2.05
N LEU A 92 -0.43 -5.26 -3.27
CA LEU A 92 -0.07 -3.89 -3.61
C LEU A 92 -1.29 -3.22 -4.23
N VAL A 93 -1.69 -2.08 -3.66
CA VAL A 93 -2.81 -1.30 -4.17
C VAL A 93 -2.28 -0.21 -5.09
N LEU A 94 -2.83 -0.14 -6.30
CA LEU A 94 -2.56 0.92 -7.27
C LEU A 94 -3.87 1.62 -7.60
N THR A 95 -3.89 2.94 -7.60
CA THR A 95 -5.13 3.70 -7.81
C THR A 95 -4.88 4.99 -8.57
N GLU A 96 -5.90 5.39 -9.35
CA GLU A 96 -6.00 6.73 -9.95
C GLU A 96 -6.62 7.73 -8.96
N ASP A 97 -7.28 7.25 -7.89
CA ASP A 97 -7.92 8.10 -6.90
C ASP A 97 -6.96 8.47 -5.76
N GLY A 98 -6.50 9.73 -5.78
CA GLY A 98 -5.64 10.28 -4.72
C GLY A 98 -6.28 10.28 -3.33
N VAL A 99 -7.62 10.26 -3.21
CA VAL A 99 -8.31 10.17 -1.92
C VAL A 99 -8.12 8.77 -1.34
N ILE A 100 -8.33 7.73 -2.16
CA ILE A 100 -8.07 6.34 -1.75
C ILE A 100 -6.60 6.16 -1.37
N ALA A 101 -5.68 6.63 -2.22
CA ALA A 101 -4.25 6.55 -1.93
C ALA A 101 -3.93 7.19 -0.57
N ARG A 102 -4.41 8.42 -0.33
CA ARG A 102 -4.20 9.13 0.92
C ARG A 102 -4.75 8.38 2.13
N GLN A 103 -5.96 7.85 2.05
CA GLN A 103 -6.55 7.07 3.14
C GLN A 103 -5.71 5.84 3.50
N LEU A 104 -5.11 5.18 2.52
CA LEU A 104 -4.32 3.96 2.73
C LEU A 104 -2.93 4.21 3.32
N ILE A 105 -2.33 5.40 3.06
CA ILE A 105 -0.93 5.65 3.42
C ILE A 105 -0.73 6.77 4.46
N HIS A 106 -1.76 7.57 4.73
CA HIS A 106 -1.62 8.73 5.61
C HIS A 106 -1.46 8.31 7.08
N PRO A 107 -0.48 8.87 7.81
CA PRO A 107 -0.22 8.50 9.20
C PRO A 107 -1.40 8.73 10.17
N GLU A 108 -2.27 9.70 9.86
CA GLU A 108 -3.48 10.00 10.66
C GLU A 108 -4.63 9.00 10.43
N HIS A 109 -4.54 8.19 9.37
CA HIS A 109 -5.49 7.13 9.08
C HIS A 109 -4.79 5.77 9.18
N PRO A 110 -4.49 5.27 10.39
CA PRO A 110 -3.66 4.08 10.57
C PRO A 110 -4.42 2.81 10.18
N ILE A 111 -4.47 2.54 8.88
CA ILE A 111 -4.99 1.26 8.39
C ILE A 111 -3.98 0.17 8.73
N SER A 112 -4.43 -0.86 9.43
CA SER A 112 -3.61 -2.02 9.75
C SER A 112 -3.24 -2.80 8.49
N LYS A 113 -2.00 -3.28 8.46
CA LYS A 113 -1.46 -4.12 7.39
C LYS A 113 -0.96 -5.41 8.02
N GLU A 114 -1.44 -6.51 7.47
CA GLU A 114 -1.06 -7.86 7.91
C GLU A 114 0.06 -8.41 7.04
N TYR A 115 1.05 -9.00 7.71
CA TYR A 115 2.20 -9.62 7.07
C TYR A 115 2.43 -11.02 7.63
N VAL A 116 2.63 -11.99 6.75
CA VAL A 116 3.05 -13.34 7.11
C VAL A 116 4.53 -13.47 6.76
N VAL A 117 5.34 -13.77 7.76
CA VAL A 117 6.81 -13.75 7.68
C VAL A 117 7.38 -15.09 8.08
N ARG A 118 8.24 -15.65 7.24
CA ARG A 118 9.05 -16.80 7.61
C ARG A 118 10.35 -16.32 8.22
N VAL A 119 10.69 -16.89 9.37
CA VAL A 119 11.91 -16.57 10.11
C VAL A 119 12.79 -17.81 10.25
N ARG A 120 14.09 -17.57 10.42
CA ARG A 120 15.05 -18.64 10.75
C ARG A 120 15.39 -18.56 12.23
N GLY A 121 15.64 -19.69 12.85
CA GLY A 121 15.98 -19.78 14.25
C GLY A 121 14.81 -20.23 15.12
N LYS A 122 15.05 -20.28 16.42
CA LYS A 122 14.05 -20.69 17.41
C LYS A 122 13.24 -19.47 17.85
N ILE A 123 11.94 -19.54 17.69
CA ILE A 123 11.01 -18.54 18.23
C ILE A 123 10.75 -18.90 19.69
N VAL A 124 11.01 -17.93 20.59
CA VAL A 124 10.72 -18.08 22.02
C VAL A 124 9.82 -16.91 22.47
N GLU A 125 9.04 -17.11 23.52
CA GLU A 125 8.05 -16.11 23.96
C GLU A 125 8.69 -14.77 24.32
N THR A 126 9.86 -14.79 24.94
CA THR A 126 10.60 -13.56 25.26
C THR A 126 10.95 -12.73 24.03
N THR A 127 11.24 -13.38 22.88
CA THR A 127 11.46 -12.68 21.60
C THR A 127 10.15 -12.09 21.06
N LEU A 128 9.05 -12.84 21.18
CA LEU A 128 7.72 -12.33 20.77
C LEU A 128 7.32 -11.11 21.59
N ASP A 129 7.57 -11.11 22.89
CA ASP A 129 7.28 -9.97 23.76
C ASP A 129 8.10 -8.74 23.38
N LEU A 130 9.39 -8.91 23.06
CA LEU A 130 10.21 -7.81 22.54
C LEU A 130 9.65 -7.22 21.24
N LEU A 131 9.22 -8.08 20.31
CA LEU A 131 8.60 -7.64 19.06
C LEU A 131 7.30 -6.88 19.29
N ARG A 132 6.45 -7.34 20.24
CA ARG A 132 5.14 -6.74 20.57
C ARG A 132 5.27 -5.37 21.20
N GLU A 133 6.23 -5.17 22.12
CA GLU A 133 6.40 -3.91 22.85
C GLU A 133 6.91 -2.74 21.99
N GLY A 134 7.36 -3.03 20.79
CA GLY A 134 7.91 -2.05 19.86
C GLY A 134 9.39 -1.77 20.14
N MET A 135 10.22 -2.29 19.26
CA MET A 135 11.67 -2.08 19.26
C MET A 135 12.02 -0.65 18.84
N GLU A 136 13.26 -0.28 19.03
CA GLU A 136 13.80 0.97 18.51
C GLU A 136 14.51 0.74 17.16
N LEU A 137 14.14 1.52 16.15
CA LEU A 137 14.82 1.55 14.86
C LEU A 137 15.20 2.99 14.51
N ASP A 138 16.48 3.19 14.19
CA ASP A 138 17.06 4.51 13.83
C ASP A 138 16.83 5.57 14.91
N GLY A 139 17.03 5.22 16.17
CA GLY A 139 16.85 6.11 17.31
C GLY A 139 15.38 6.51 17.59
N LYS A 140 14.42 5.78 17.00
CA LYS A 140 12.98 6.06 17.21
C LYS A 140 12.25 4.78 17.60
N LYS A 141 11.52 4.85 18.68
CA LYS A 141 10.66 3.76 19.12
C LYS A 141 9.57 3.47 18.06
N LEU A 142 9.36 2.19 17.77
CA LEU A 142 8.25 1.71 16.96
C LEU A 142 6.95 1.72 17.78
N ARG A 143 5.83 1.77 17.08
CA ARG A 143 4.54 1.51 17.71
C ARG A 143 4.46 0.05 18.16
N LYS A 144 3.62 -0.23 19.15
CA LYS A 144 3.30 -1.62 19.52
C LYS A 144 2.73 -2.36 18.32
N VAL A 145 3.10 -3.62 18.21
CA VAL A 145 2.78 -4.48 17.08
C VAL A 145 2.09 -5.74 17.59
N ASP A 146 1.01 -6.14 16.94
CA ASP A 146 0.45 -7.46 17.19
C ASP A 146 1.26 -8.51 16.44
N VAL A 147 1.86 -9.44 17.21
CA VAL A 147 2.66 -10.54 16.67
C VAL A 147 2.17 -11.86 17.21
N VAL A 148 1.84 -12.77 16.29
CA VAL A 148 1.37 -14.12 16.61
C VAL A 148 2.25 -15.14 15.89
N GLN A 149 2.64 -16.19 16.58
CA GLN A 149 3.29 -17.33 15.97
C GLN A 149 2.25 -18.28 15.38
N ASN A 150 2.25 -18.43 14.06
CA ASN A 150 1.32 -19.34 13.36
C ASN A 150 1.91 -20.75 13.20
N ARG A 151 3.24 -20.84 13.01
CA ARG A 151 3.98 -22.12 12.85
C ARG A 151 5.36 -21.99 13.51
N SER A 152 6.09 -23.07 13.59
CA SER A 152 7.44 -23.10 14.16
C SER A 152 8.43 -22.12 13.52
N ASP A 153 8.20 -21.77 12.25
CA ASP A 153 9.05 -20.86 11.45
C ASP A 153 8.28 -19.65 10.89
N GLN A 154 7.05 -19.41 11.37
CA GLN A 154 6.18 -18.40 10.77
C GLN A 154 5.53 -17.48 11.80
N LEU A 155 5.71 -16.19 11.61
CA LEU A 155 5.08 -15.12 12.38
C LEU A 155 4.08 -14.35 11.52
N GLN A 156 3.01 -13.92 12.15
CA GLN A 156 2.04 -12.98 11.61
C GLN A 156 2.18 -11.65 12.35
N PHE A 157 2.38 -10.58 11.59
CA PHE A 157 2.48 -9.21 12.11
C PHE A 157 1.29 -8.39 11.65
N ILE A 158 0.71 -7.61 12.55
CA ILE A 158 -0.29 -6.59 12.23
C ILE A 158 0.28 -5.23 12.60
N LEU A 159 0.57 -4.41 11.59
CA LEU A 159 1.23 -3.11 11.73
C LEU A 159 0.31 -1.98 11.33
N THR A 160 0.34 -0.87 12.07
CA THR A 160 -0.34 0.39 11.73
C THR A 160 0.61 1.45 11.18
N GLU A 161 1.91 1.14 11.13
CA GLU A 161 2.95 1.98 10.52
C GLU A 161 3.77 1.15 9.51
N GLY A 162 4.62 1.80 8.75
CA GLY A 162 5.50 1.10 7.81
C GLY A 162 6.78 1.89 7.57
N ARG A 163 7.87 1.48 8.21
CA ARG A 163 9.21 2.01 7.95
C ARG A 163 9.94 1.11 6.95
N ASN A 164 10.99 1.66 6.35
CA ASN A 164 11.80 0.91 5.40
C ASN A 164 12.28 -0.41 6.01
N ARG A 165 11.93 -1.54 5.38
CA ARG A 165 12.28 -2.90 5.78
C ARG A 165 12.02 -3.22 7.27
N GLN A 166 10.97 -2.61 7.85
CA GLN A 166 10.72 -2.63 9.29
C GLN A 166 10.70 -4.05 9.87
N ILE A 167 9.86 -4.94 9.34
CA ILE A 167 9.73 -6.31 9.87
C ILE A 167 11.04 -7.09 9.76
N ARG A 168 11.78 -6.94 8.65
CA ARG A 168 13.08 -7.62 8.49
C ARG A 168 14.06 -7.20 9.55
N ARG A 169 14.16 -5.89 9.78
CA ARG A 169 15.04 -5.30 10.80
C ARG A 169 14.60 -5.63 12.24
N MET A 170 13.31 -5.90 12.46
CA MET A 170 12.80 -6.39 13.75
C MET A 170 13.15 -7.86 13.99
N CYS A 171 13.34 -8.64 12.92
CA CYS A 171 13.63 -10.08 13.00
C CYS A 171 15.15 -10.40 12.88
N GLU A 172 16.00 -9.42 12.65
CA GLU A 172 17.47 -9.52 12.64
C GLU A 172 18.02 -9.46 14.06
#